data_2b114666cfd1a10a87fae6504e98511f
#
_entry.id   2b114666cfd1a10a87fae6504e98511f
#
_cell.length_a   1.000
_cell.length_b   1.000
_cell.length_c   1.000
_cell.angle_alpha   90.00
_cell.angle_beta   90.00
_cell.angle_gamma   90.00
#
_symmetry.space_group_name_H-M   'P 1'
#
loop_
_entity.id
_entity.type
_entity.pdbx_description
1 polymer ?
#
loop_
_entity_poly.entity_id
_entity_poly.type
_entity_poly.pdbx_seq_one_letter_code
_entity_poly.pdbx_strand_id
1 'polypeptide(L)'
;MKYLKVLSARQQQKGATLIEALVSILVLSLGLLGMAGLQLNALSFQKSSWSTHRIAELTGDIGERIRANPTGATDGNYTYTAPYTTAKTATITSNLCRTSGADCTTAQIANDDLSSWLLKAQNALPGGAARLEGDAINGFVVTALYADKEFINAATGVPQASTVCSSALTGIAWRNCCPSAAAVPDGVRCFRTNIIP
;
A
#
# COMPACT_ATOMS: atom_id res chain seq x y z
N MET A 1 -38.41 -51.43 53.60
CA MET A 1 -38.10 -50.31 52.68
C MET A 1 -37.30 -49.26 53.46
N LYS A 2 -35.97 -49.17 53.23
CA LYS A 2 -35.12 -48.19 53.87
C LYS A 2 -35.02 -46.94 52.99
N TYR A 3 -35.55 -45.82 53.45
CA TYR A 3 -35.41 -44.52 52.76
C TYR A 3 -34.01 -43.98 52.98
N LEU A 4 -33.21 -43.88 51.92
CA LEU A 4 -31.91 -43.19 51.93
C LEU A 4 -32.18 -41.67 51.93
N LYS A 5 -31.84 -41.04 53.06
CA LYS A 5 -31.90 -39.60 53.23
C LYS A 5 -30.67 -38.97 52.54
N VAL A 6 -30.86 -38.41 51.33
CA VAL A 6 -29.84 -37.66 50.64
C VAL A 6 -29.63 -36.33 51.40
N LEU A 7 -28.51 -36.22 52.12
CA LEU A 7 -28.08 -34.98 52.77
C LEU A 7 -27.53 -34.06 51.66
N SER A 8 -28.32 -33.10 51.20
CA SER A 8 -27.85 -32.01 50.35
C SER A 8 -26.88 -31.13 51.16
N ALA A 9 -25.61 -31.26 50.93
CA ALA A 9 -24.60 -30.36 51.46
C ALA A 9 -24.82 -28.96 50.83
N ARG A 10 -25.36 -28.03 51.60
CA ARG A 10 -25.39 -26.59 51.22
C ARG A 10 -23.96 -26.12 51.09
N GLN A 11 -23.47 -25.99 49.88
CA GLN A 11 -22.22 -25.24 49.60
C GLN A 11 -22.43 -23.81 50.06
N GLN A 12 -21.69 -23.37 51.07
CA GLN A 12 -21.64 -21.99 51.50
C GLN A 12 -21.01 -21.19 50.36
N GLN A 13 -21.79 -20.37 49.68
CA GLN A 13 -21.26 -19.39 48.74
C GLN A 13 -20.48 -18.36 49.57
N LYS A 14 -19.14 -18.42 49.46
CA LYS A 14 -18.24 -17.35 49.91
C LYS A 14 -18.40 -16.19 48.96
N GLY A 15 -19.00 -15.10 49.41
CA GLY A 15 -19.04 -13.84 48.61
C GLY A 15 -17.63 -13.31 48.38
N ALA A 16 -17.35 -12.89 47.15
CA ALA A 16 -16.09 -12.19 46.86
C ALA A 16 -16.02 -10.87 47.66
N THR A 17 -14.87 -10.59 48.24
CA THR A 17 -14.63 -9.36 49.01
C THR A 17 -14.51 -8.19 48.06
N LEU A 18 -14.88 -6.96 48.47
CA LEU A 18 -14.73 -5.74 47.68
C LEU A 18 -13.30 -5.55 47.17
N ILE A 19 -12.31 -5.92 47.97
CA ILE A 19 -10.89 -5.84 47.58
C ILE A 19 -10.53 -6.85 46.48
N GLU A 20 -11.09 -8.03 46.49
CA GLU A 20 -10.86 -9.04 45.46
C GLU A 20 -11.44 -8.60 44.15
N ALA A 21 -12.63 -7.99 44.12
CA ALA A 21 -13.23 -7.38 42.94
C ALA A 21 -12.36 -6.22 42.41
N LEU A 22 -11.86 -5.34 43.28
CA LEU A 22 -10.98 -4.24 42.88
C LEU A 22 -9.68 -4.73 42.26
N VAL A 23 -9.01 -5.69 42.86
CA VAL A 23 -7.76 -6.27 42.33
C VAL A 23 -8.02 -6.97 40.99
N SER A 24 -9.13 -7.69 40.89
CA SER A 24 -9.52 -8.37 39.64
C SER A 24 -9.71 -7.38 38.48
N ILE A 25 -10.39 -6.25 38.72
CA ILE A 25 -10.60 -5.20 37.70
C ILE A 25 -9.26 -4.54 37.34
N LEU A 26 -8.37 -4.33 38.31
CA LEU A 26 -7.06 -3.72 38.08
C LEU A 26 -6.20 -4.64 37.20
N VAL A 27 -6.10 -5.92 37.52
CA VAL A 27 -5.34 -6.87 36.70
C VAL A 27 -5.94 -7.02 35.30
N LEU A 28 -7.27 -7.06 35.19
CA LEU A 28 -7.96 -7.11 33.90
C LEU A 28 -7.64 -5.87 33.05
N SER A 29 -7.68 -4.67 33.66
CA SER A 29 -7.40 -3.41 32.95
C SER A 29 -5.98 -3.34 32.41
N LEU A 30 -4.98 -3.79 33.19
CA LEU A 30 -3.59 -3.88 32.76
C LEU A 30 -3.42 -4.87 31.58
N GLY A 31 -4.10 -6.01 31.65
CA GLY A 31 -4.12 -7.01 30.57
C GLY A 31 -4.72 -6.45 29.27
N LEU A 32 -5.83 -5.72 29.37
CA LEU A 32 -6.48 -5.08 28.21
C LEU A 32 -5.61 -3.97 27.60
N LEU A 33 -4.93 -3.15 28.41
CA LEU A 33 -3.99 -2.14 27.91
C LEU A 33 -2.81 -2.76 27.16
N GLY A 34 -2.25 -3.87 27.68
CA GLY A 34 -1.20 -4.61 26.99
C GLY A 34 -1.65 -5.17 25.64
N MET A 35 -2.86 -5.74 25.58
CA MET A 35 -3.47 -6.25 24.35
C MET A 35 -3.73 -5.12 23.35
N ALA A 36 -4.22 -3.95 23.79
CA ALA A 36 -4.43 -2.80 22.95
C ALA A 36 -3.13 -2.30 22.27
N GLY A 37 -2.02 -2.26 23.03
CA GLY A 37 -0.70 -1.91 22.49
C GLY A 37 -0.21 -2.87 21.40
N LEU A 38 -0.42 -4.17 21.58
CA LEU A 38 -0.09 -5.17 20.54
C LEU A 38 -0.95 -5.01 19.29
N GLN A 39 -2.24 -4.72 19.45
CA GLN A 39 -3.15 -4.49 18.31
C GLN A 39 -2.73 -3.27 17.47
N LEU A 40 -2.30 -2.17 18.10
CA LEU A 40 -1.82 -0.98 17.38
C LEU A 40 -0.59 -1.30 16.52
N ASN A 41 0.37 -2.04 17.06
CA ASN A 41 1.53 -2.48 16.28
C ASN A 41 1.14 -3.41 15.13
N ALA A 42 0.24 -4.37 15.36
CA ALA A 42 -0.25 -5.26 14.32
C ALA A 42 -0.94 -4.51 13.17
N LEU A 43 -1.73 -3.48 13.47
CA LEU A 43 -2.38 -2.63 12.46
C LEU A 43 -1.36 -1.83 11.61
N SER A 44 -0.27 -1.35 12.20
CA SER A 44 0.82 -0.68 11.48
C SER A 44 1.47 -1.62 10.45
N PHE A 45 1.81 -2.85 10.86
CA PHE A 45 2.34 -3.88 9.95
C PHE A 45 1.35 -4.26 8.84
N GLN A 46 0.07 -4.40 9.15
CA GLN A 46 -0.96 -4.71 8.17
C GLN A 46 -1.07 -3.62 7.10
N LYS A 47 -1.01 -2.35 7.50
CA LYS A 47 -1.04 -1.20 6.57
C LYS A 47 0.15 -1.20 5.61
N SER A 48 1.36 -1.46 6.11
CA SER A 48 2.56 -1.56 5.28
C SER A 48 2.46 -2.72 4.27
N SER A 49 2.02 -3.90 4.73
CA SER A 49 1.79 -5.07 3.88
C SER A 49 0.74 -4.81 2.80
N TRP A 50 -0.35 -4.12 3.17
CA TRP A 50 -1.41 -3.76 2.23
C TRP A 50 -0.90 -2.84 1.12
N SER A 51 -0.13 -1.80 1.45
CA SER A 51 0.47 -0.90 0.45
C SER A 51 1.38 -1.67 -0.52
N THR A 52 2.22 -2.57 0.00
CA THR A 52 3.11 -3.40 -0.82
C THR A 52 2.32 -4.33 -1.76
N HIS A 53 1.23 -4.92 -1.26
CA HIS A 53 0.36 -5.76 -2.09
C HIS A 53 -0.30 -4.96 -3.21
N ARG A 54 -0.82 -3.77 -2.92
CA ARG A 54 -1.41 -2.88 -3.94
C ARG A 54 -0.40 -2.44 -5.00
N ILE A 55 0.83 -2.19 -4.61
CA ILE A 55 1.90 -1.87 -5.55
C ILE A 55 2.23 -3.07 -6.46
N ALA A 56 2.26 -4.27 -5.91
CA ALA A 56 2.46 -5.49 -6.70
C ALA A 56 1.33 -5.71 -7.72
N GLU A 57 0.07 -5.50 -7.32
CA GLU A 57 -1.09 -5.56 -8.23
C GLU A 57 -0.99 -4.52 -9.35
N LEU A 58 -0.64 -3.26 -9.02
CA LEU A 58 -0.47 -2.19 -10.00
C LEU A 58 0.67 -2.50 -10.99
N THR A 59 1.76 -3.07 -10.49
CA THR A 59 2.90 -3.48 -11.32
C THR A 59 2.53 -4.61 -12.26
N GLY A 60 1.82 -5.62 -11.77
CA GLY A 60 1.32 -6.72 -12.58
C GLY A 60 0.35 -6.24 -13.65
N ASP A 61 -0.63 -5.41 -13.29
CA ASP A 61 -1.63 -4.88 -14.22
C ASP A 61 -1.00 -4.12 -15.40
N ILE A 62 -0.06 -3.20 -15.13
CA ILE A 62 0.60 -2.47 -16.23
C ILE A 62 1.52 -3.38 -17.05
N GLY A 63 2.17 -4.35 -16.42
CA GLY A 63 3.01 -5.32 -17.12
C GLY A 63 2.23 -6.15 -18.12
N GLU A 64 1.04 -6.64 -17.74
CA GLU A 64 0.17 -7.40 -18.65
C GLU A 64 -0.38 -6.53 -19.79
N ARG A 65 -0.68 -5.25 -19.55
CA ARG A 65 -1.13 -4.32 -20.59
C ARG A 65 -0.03 -4.05 -21.61
N ILE A 66 1.20 -3.85 -21.16
CA ILE A 66 2.37 -3.66 -22.03
C ILE A 66 2.56 -4.90 -22.92
N ARG A 67 2.47 -6.11 -22.36
CA ARG A 67 2.56 -7.36 -23.11
C ARG A 67 1.43 -7.55 -24.11
N ALA A 68 0.23 -7.06 -23.80
CA ALA A 68 -0.93 -7.15 -24.69
C ALA A 68 -0.83 -6.19 -25.89
N ASN A 69 0.00 -5.14 -25.82
CA ASN A 69 0.20 -4.15 -26.88
C ASN A 69 1.70 -3.96 -27.20
N PRO A 70 2.39 -4.99 -27.74
CA PRO A 70 3.83 -4.95 -27.95
C PRO A 70 4.27 -3.87 -28.94
N THR A 71 3.48 -3.59 -29.96
CA THR A 71 3.77 -2.48 -30.91
C THR A 71 3.73 -1.14 -30.21
N GLY A 72 2.72 -0.86 -29.37
CA GLY A 72 2.66 0.37 -28.60
C GLY A 72 3.84 0.50 -27.62
N ALA A 73 4.36 -0.62 -27.09
CA ALA A 73 5.53 -0.64 -26.23
C ALA A 73 6.83 -0.32 -26.99
N THR A 74 7.03 -0.92 -28.17
CA THR A 74 8.22 -0.66 -29.01
C THR A 74 8.24 0.76 -29.57
N ASP A 75 7.06 1.34 -29.83
CA ASP A 75 6.91 2.72 -30.29
C ASP A 75 7.08 3.75 -29.14
N GLY A 76 7.34 3.30 -27.90
CA GLY A 76 7.56 4.18 -26.75
C GLY A 76 6.30 4.83 -26.18
N ASN A 77 5.10 4.30 -26.50
CA ASN A 77 3.83 4.88 -26.06
C ASN A 77 3.52 4.62 -24.58
N TYR A 78 4.23 3.69 -23.93
CA TYR A 78 4.07 3.38 -22.50
C TYR A 78 5.07 4.17 -21.66
N THR A 79 4.92 5.50 -21.62
CA THR A 79 5.75 6.38 -20.80
C THR A 79 4.91 7.41 -20.07
N TYR A 80 5.08 7.51 -18.74
CA TYR A 80 4.43 8.52 -17.92
C TYR A 80 5.37 8.99 -16.80
N THR A 81 5.90 10.21 -16.94
CA THR A 81 7.00 10.74 -16.11
C THR A 81 6.66 12.03 -15.36
N ALA A 82 5.35 12.34 -15.21
CA ALA A 82 4.92 13.55 -14.52
C ALA A 82 5.41 13.63 -13.06
N PRO A 83 5.68 14.84 -12.52
CA PRO A 83 5.95 15.04 -11.10
C PRO A 83 4.81 14.55 -10.21
N TYR A 84 5.11 14.22 -8.95
CA TYR A 84 4.14 13.67 -7.99
C TYR A 84 2.89 14.52 -7.86
N THR A 85 3.04 15.83 -7.71
CA THR A 85 1.91 16.76 -7.55
C THR A 85 0.95 16.74 -8.73
N THR A 86 1.48 16.61 -9.95
CA THR A 86 0.70 16.45 -11.17
C THR A 86 0.11 15.04 -11.27
N ALA A 87 0.94 14.00 -11.10
CA ALA A 87 0.52 12.60 -11.24
C ALA A 87 -0.57 12.18 -10.23
N LYS A 88 -0.57 12.78 -9.05
CA LYS A 88 -1.55 12.53 -7.99
C LYS A 88 -2.97 12.97 -8.36
N THR A 89 -3.11 14.01 -9.20
CA THR A 89 -4.39 14.62 -9.56
C THR A 89 -4.65 14.58 -11.07
N ALA A 90 -3.72 14.05 -11.84
CA ALA A 90 -3.85 14.02 -13.30
C ALA A 90 -5.06 13.19 -13.71
N THR A 91 -5.81 13.73 -14.66
CA THR A 91 -6.80 13.00 -15.44
C THR A 91 -6.23 12.84 -16.85
N ILE A 92 -5.83 11.61 -17.19
CA ILE A 92 -5.45 11.28 -18.57
C ILE A 92 -6.74 10.98 -19.33
N THR A 93 -6.93 11.63 -20.45
CA THR A 93 -8.11 11.38 -21.28
C THR A 93 -8.07 9.96 -21.82
N SER A 94 -9.07 9.15 -21.48
CA SER A 94 -9.23 7.81 -22.03
C SER A 94 -9.77 7.89 -23.45
N ASN A 95 -9.25 7.04 -24.34
CA ASN A 95 -9.76 6.90 -25.71
C ASN A 95 -10.94 5.91 -25.81
N LEU A 96 -11.40 5.37 -24.66
CA LEU A 96 -12.49 4.41 -24.58
C LEU A 96 -12.30 3.16 -25.48
N CYS A 97 -11.07 2.72 -25.64
CA CYS A 97 -10.69 1.60 -26.52
C CYS A 97 -11.29 0.25 -26.11
N ARG A 98 -11.91 0.18 -24.93
CA ARG A 98 -12.57 -1.03 -24.39
C ARG A 98 -14.05 -1.11 -24.72
N THR A 99 -14.59 -0.11 -25.41
CA THR A 99 -16.00 -0.14 -25.83
C THR A 99 -16.15 -0.98 -27.10
N SER A 100 -17.29 -1.66 -27.22
CA SER A 100 -17.60 -2.45 -28.42
C SER A 100 -17.59 -1.56 -29.67
N GLY A 101 -16.86 -1.99 -30.70
CA GLY A 101 -16.74 -1.24 -31.96
C GLY A 101 -15.70 -0.12 -31.95
N ALA A 102 -14.89 0.01 -30.89
CA ALA A 102 -13.76 0.94 -30.89
C ALA A 102 -12.65 0.41 -31.81
N ASP A 103 -12.26 1.23 -32.80
CA ASP A 103 -11.12 0.96 -33.69
C ASP A 103 -9.96 1.87 -33.26
N CYS A 104 -9.17 1.37 -32.29
CA CYS A 104 -8.09 2.14 -31.69
C CYS A 104 -6.74 1.74 -32.27
N THR A 105 -5.89 2.75 -32.50
CA THR A 105 -4.47 2.52 -32.81
C THR A 105 -3.72 2.02 -31.56
N THR A 106 -2.54 1.42 -31.73
CA THR A 106 -1.68 0.95 -30.64
C THR A 106 -1.30 2.06 -29.65
N ALA A 107 -1.11 3.29 -30.13
CA ALA A 107 -0.86 4.45 -29.29
C ALA A 107 -2.10 4.87 -28.46
N GLN A 108 -3.29 4.79 -29.05
CA GLN A 108 -4.54 5.07 -28.32
C GLN A 108 -4.82 4.01 -27.25
N ILE A 109 -4.54 2.74 -27.54
CA ILE A 109 -4.62 1.65 -26.56
C ILE A 109 -3.66 1.91 -25.40
N ALA A 110 -2.39 2.27 -25.68
CA ALA A 110 -1.41 2.58 -24.64
C ALA A 110 -1.84 3.75 -23.76
N ASN A 111 -2.40 4.82 -24.35
CA ASN A 111 -2.93 5.94 -23.60
C ASN A 111 -4.12 5.57 -22.71
N ASP A 112 -5.03 4.72 -23.21
CA ASP A 112 -6.17 4.20 -22.44
C ASP A 112 -5.72 3.31 -21.28
N ASP A 113 -4.70 2.50 -21.51
CA ASP A 113 -4.06 1.67 -20.48
C ASP A 113 -3.40 2.52 -19.38
N LEU A 114 -2.61 3.53 -19.76
CA LEU A 114 -1.97 4.44 -18.82
C LEU A 114 -3.00 5.24 -18.02
N SER A 115 -4.07 5.72 -18.67
CA SER A 115 -5.13 6.47 -17.98
C SER A 115 -5.83 5.63 -16.91
N SER A 116 -6.24 4.43 -17.27
CA SER A 116 -6.88 3.48 -16.34
C SER A 116 -5.95 3.06 -15.21
N TRP A 117 -4.68 2.79 -15.52
CA TRP A 117 -3.67 2.38 -14.56
C TRP A 117 -3.34 3.50 -13.57
N LEU A 118 -3.14 4.73 -14.06
CA LEU A 118 -2.90 5.88 -13.19
C LEU A 118 -4.07 6.13 -12.24
N LEU A 119 -5.30 6.05 -12.72
CA LEU A 119 -6.49 6.18 -11.89
C LEU A 119 -6.56 5.10 -10.80
N LYS A 120 -6.18 3.87 -11.14
CA LYS A 120 -6.06 2.79 -10.14
C LYS A 120 -5.01 3.13 -9.09
N ALA A 121 -3.84 3.64 -9.48
CA ALA A 121 -2.77 4.03 -8.54
C ALA A 121 -3.22 5.14 -7.60
N GLN A 122 -3.91 6.16 -8.12
CA GLN A 122 -4.48 7.26 -7.33
C GLN A 122 -5.48 6.77 -6.28
N ASN A 123 -6.32 5.81 -6.64
CA ASN A 123 -7.37 5.28 -5.75
C ASN A 123 -6.88 4.18 -4.81
N ALA A 124 -5.86 3.41 -5.22
CA ALA A 124 -5.38 2.26 -4.44
C ALA A 124 -4.42 2.63 -3.32
N LEU A 125 -3.74 3.78 -3.41
CA LEU A 125 -2.70 4.18 -2.46
C LEU A 125 -3.05 5.53 -1.80
N PRO A 126 -2.70 5.75 -0.53
CA PRO A 126 -2.91 7.04 0.12
C PRO A 126 -2.14 8.15 -0.58
N GLY A 127 -2.84 9.14 -1.13
CA GLY A 127 -2.20 10.16 -1.96
C GLY A 127 -1.40 9.56 -3.11
N GLY A 128 -1.94 8.49 -3.70
CA GLY A 128 -1.27 7.67 -4.69
C GLY A 128 -0.97 8.40 -5.99
N ALA A 129 0.17 8.06 -6.55
CA ALA A 129 0.58 8.43 -7.90
C ALA A 129 1.48 7.33 -8.46
N ALA A 130 1.68 7.32 -9.75
CA ALA A 130 2.56 6.36 -10.38
C ALA A 130 3.33 7.00 -11.55
N ARG A 131 4.49 6.42 -11.85
CA ARG A 131 5.33 6.78 -12.99
C ARG A 131 5.74 5.51 -13.71
N LEU A 132 5.91 5.60 -15.00
CA LEU A 132 6.38 4.53 -15.86
C LEU A 132 7.46 5.10 -16.78
N GLU A 133 8.64 4.54 -16.70
CA GLU A 133 9.84 4.95 -17.46
C GLU A 133 10.48 3.72 -18.09
N GLY A 134 11.14 3.90 -19.23
CA GLY A 134 11.84 2.82 -19.91
C GLY A 134 11.28 2.53 -21.31
N ASP A 135 11.68 1.41 -21.85
CA ASP A 135 11.33 0.97 -23.20
C ASP A 135 11.22 -0.57 -23.30
N ALA A 136 10.76 -1.07 -24.43
CA ALA A 136 10.56 -2.51 -24.64
C ALA A 136 11.86 -3.31 -24.71
N ILE A 137 13.01 -2.67 -24.96
CA ILE A 137 14.32 -3.32 -25.11
C ILE A 137 15.02 -3.45 -23.75
N ASN A 138 15.05 -2.36 -22.99
CA ASN A 138 15.74 -2.29 -21.70
C ASN A 138 14.84 -2.64 -20.50
N GLY A 139 13.54 -2.79 -20.75
CA GLY A 139 12.52 -2.97 -19.74
C GLY A 139 11.96 -1.65 -19.21
N PHE A 140 10.89 -1.76 -18.43
CA PHE A 140 10.20 -0.63 -17.84
C PHE A 140 10.44 -0.58 -16.34
N VAL A 141 10.58 0.62 -15.81
CA VAL A 141 10.63 0.90 -14.38
C VAL A 141 9.30 1.50 -13.95
N VAL A 142 8.55 0.77 -13.16
CA VAL A 142 7.35 1.27 -12.48
C VAL A 142 7.78 1.91 -11.17
N THR A 143 7.37 3.14 -10.93
CA THR A 143 7.55 3.81 -9.65
C THR A 143 6.18 4.16 -9.08
N ALA A 144 5.79 3.49 -8.00
CA ALA A 144 4.62 3.85 -7.19
C ALA A 144 5.04 4.89 -6.15
N LEU A 145 4.22 5.94 -6.01
CA LEU A 145 4.44 7.02 -5.05
C LEU A 145 3.22 7.11 -4.14
N TYR A 146 3.43 7.20 -2.84
CA TYR A 146 2.32 7.26 -1.88
C TYR A 146 2.71 8.02 -0.61
N ALA A 147 1.73 8.70 -0.02
CA ALA A 147 1.90 9.37 1.25
C ALA A 147 1.90 8.34 2.40
N ASP A 148 2.91 8.39 3.25
CA ASP A 148 3.01 7.53 4.42
C ASP A 148 3.13 8.36 5.69
N LYS A 149 2.07 8.36 6.50
CA LYS A 149 2.03 9.11 7.77
C LYS A 149 3.02 8.60 8.81
N GLU A 150 3.53 7.40 8.64
CA GLU A 150 4.54 6.82 9.54
C GLU A 150 5.97 7.10 9.04
N PHE A 151 6.11 7.70 7.85
CA PHE A 151 7.40 8.12 7.32
C PHE A 151 7.78 9.48 7.91
N ILE A 152 8.11 9.46 9.19
CA ILE A 152 8.49 10.60 10.00
C ILE A 152 9.90 10.41 10.55
N ASN A 153 10.58 11.52 10.81
CA ASN A 153 11.83 11.51 11.56
C ASN A 153 11.51 11.20 13.03
N ALA A 154 12.06 10.11 13.55
CA ALA A 154 11.77 9.65 14.92
C ALA A 154 12.18 10.65 16.01
N ALA A 155 13.17 11.52 15.75
CA ALA A 155 13.65 12.51 16.72
C ALA A 155 12.80 13.78 16.73
N THR A 156 12.23 14.16 15.57
CA THR A 156 11.54 15.45 15.42
C THR A 156 10.03 15.33 15.22
N GLY A 157 9.54 14.14 14.89
CA GLY A 157 8.12 13.88 14.61
C GLY A 157 7.61 14.50 13.29
N VAL A 158 8.48 15.12 12.49
CA VAL A 158 8.09 15.73 11.22
C VAL A 158 8.21 14.72 10.05
N PRO A 159 7.46 14.92 8.94
CA PRO A 159 7.61 14.10 7.75
C PRO A 159 9.05 14.07 7.27
N GLN A 160 9.51 12.88 6.87
CA GLN A 160 10.88 12.63 6.42
C GLN A 160 10.99 12.77 4.90
N ALA A 161 12.10 13.36 4.42
CA ALA A 161 12.43 13.38 3.01
C ALA A 161 12.79 11.97 2.51
N SER A 162 12.31 11.63 1.33
CA SER A 162 12.70 10.40 0.65
C SER A 162 14.11 10.49 0.06
N THR A 163 14.82 9.36 0.06
CA THR A 163 16.12 9.27 -0.59
C THR A 163 15.98 9.48 -2.10
N VAL A 164 16.75 10.41 -2.67
CA VAL A 164 16.78 10.61 -4.11
C VAL A 164 17.57 9.49 -4.78
N CYS A 165 17.07 8.99 -5.91
CA CYS A 165 17.76 7.95 -6.67
C CYS A 165 19.09 8.42 -7.24
N SER A 166 20.11 7.57 -7.12
CA SER A 166 21.42 7.74 -7.75
C SER A 166 21.91 6.42 -8.30
N SER A 167 22.89 6.45 -9.19
CA SER A 167 23.51 5.25 -9.78
C SER A 167 24.27 4.39 -8.77
N ALA A 168 24.61 4.96 -7.61
CA ALA A 168 25.28 4.23 -6.54
C ALA A 168 24.34 3.35 -5.70
N LEU A 169 23.03 3.55 -5.78
CA LEU A 169 22.04 2.79 -5.01
C LEU A 169 21.78 1.44 -5.65
N THR A 170 21.76 0.39 -4.82
CA THR A 170 21.46 -0.98 -5.23
C THR A 170 20.47 -1.65 -4.28
N GLY A 171 19.88 -2.76 -4.68
CA GLY A 171 19.00 -3.56 -3.84
C GLY A 171 17.81 -2.78 -3.29
N ILE A 172 17.60 -2.86 -1.97
CA ILE A 172 16.45 -2.22 -1.29
C ILE A 172 16.52 -0.69 -1.36
N ALA A 173 17.73 -0.11 -1.31
CA ALA A 173 17.90 1.34 -1.41
C ALA A 173 17.46 1.86 -2.79
N TRP A 174 17.78 1.14 -3.87
CA TRP A 174 17.32 1.45 -5.21
C TRP A 174 15.79 1.30 -5.35
N ARG A 175 15.20 0.28 -4.72
CA ARG A 175 13.75 0.06 -4.76
C ARG A 175 12.95 1.16 -4.06
N ASN A 176 13.51 1.75 -3.02
CA ASN A 176 12.81 2.71 -2.16
C ASN A 176 13.24 4.16 -2.41
N CYS A 177 14.10 4.43 -3.41
CA CYS A 177 14.47 5.79 -3.75
C CYS A 177 13.41 6.45 -4.63
N CYS A 178 13.29 7.77 -4.54
CA CYS A 178 12.43 8.57 -5.39
C CYS A 178 13.25 9.19 -6.54
N PRO A 179 12.84 9.03 -7.81
CA PRO A 179 13.47 9.77 -8.91
C PRO A 179 13.43 11.27 -8.64
N SER A 180 14.53 12.00 -8.91
CA SER A 180 14.56 13.47 -8.71
C SER A 180 13.46 14.17 -9.50
N ALA A 181 13.19 13.70 -10.72
CA ALA A 181 12.12 14.22 -11.59
C ALA A 181 10.70 13.97 -11.05
N ALA A 182 10.53 13.11 -10.04
CA ALA A 182 9.24 12.91 -9.37
C ALA A 182 8.89 14.08 -8.46
N ALA A 183 9.86 14.88 -8.01
CA ALA A 183 9.67 16.06 -7.16
C ALA A 183 8.72 15.80 -5.99
N VAL A 184 9.00 14.76 -5.21
CA VAL A 184 8.15 14.34 -4.09
C VAL A 184 8.37 15.24 -2.87
N PRO A 185 7.30 15.65 -2.16
CA PRO A 185 7.41 16.32 -0.87
C PRO A 185 7.78 15.32 0.24
N ASP A 186 8.16 15.85 1.40
CA ASP A 186 8.40 15.05 2.60
C ASP A 186 7.16 14.26 2.99
N GLY A 187 7.36 13.06 3.55
CA GLY A 187 6.27 12.14 3.91
C GLY A 187 5.75 11.29 2.74
N VAL A 188 6.29 11.46 1.53
CA VAL A 188 5.97 10.59 0.38
C VAL A 188 7.06 9.55 0.21
N ARG A 189 6.67 8.30 0.06
CA ARG A 189 7.56 7.18 -0.26
C ARG A 189 7.44 6.79 -1.72
N CYS A 190 8.53 6.24 -2.25
CA CYS A 190 8.57 5.62 -3.55
C CYS A 190 8.87 4.13 -3.43
N PHE A 191 8.29 3.36 -4.32
CA PHE A 191 8.62 1.96 -4.51
C PHE A 191 8.82 1.71 -6.00
N ARG A 192 10.01 1.23 -6.37
CA ARG A 192 10.42 0.99 -7.75
C ARG A 192 10.55 -0.49 -8.02
N THR A 193 10.14 -0.90 -9.20
CA THR A 193 10.33 -2.26 -9.67
C THR A 193 10.51 -2.28 -11.18
N ASN A 194 11.28 -3.24 -11.67
CA ASN A 194 11.49 -3.44 -13.10
C ASN A 194 10.49 -4.44 -13.65
N ILE A 195 9.99 -4.17 -14.85
CA ILE A 195 9.20 -5.08 -15.66
C ILE A 195 9.96 -5.31 -16.97
N ILE A 196 10.12 -6.57 -17.33
CA ILE A 196 10.58 -6.98 -18.65
C ILE A 196 9.34 -7.48 -19.38
N PRO A 197 8.91 -6.83 -20.46
CA PRO A 197 7.71 -7.23 -21.19
C PRO A 197 7.82 -8.57 -21.87
#